data_084bbe025176db13ce3105b9ced57b7f
#
_entry.id   084bbe025176db13ce3105b9ced57b7f
#
_cell.length_a   1.000
_cell.length_b   1.000
_cell.length_c   1.000
_cell.angle_alpha   90.00
_cell.angle_beta   90.00
_cell.angle_gamma   90.00
#
_symmetry.space_group_name_H-M   'P 1'
#
loop_
_entity.id
_entity.type
_entity.pdbx_description
1 polymer ?
#
loop_
_entity_poly.entity_id
_entity_poly.type
_entity_poly.pdbx_seq_one_letter_code
_entity_poly.pdbx_strand_id
1 'polypeptide(L)'
;KTSLAAGIAEETCHMSATSLKPSPWWTPDVHADRRPFLMARNRIQAALRGWFSARDFIEVDTATLQVSPGNEAHLHAFETAAIGHAGTKTPLYLHTSPEFACKKLLAAGERRIACFAHVYRNRERGPLHHPEFTMLEWYRAGETYDVLMADCGEMLALAADGAGVSQLTYRGATCDPALSPERLTVADAFTRHAGIDLLATIRPDGSADRAALAAAMRTAGLRVAEDDTWADLFSRVLVEKVEPELGFGRATILCEYPTAEAALARPAPHDPRVAERFELYACGVELANAFGELTDAAEQRRRFEMEMAEKARVYGETYPLDEDFLAALAMMPEASGIALGFDRLVMLATGASRIDQVLWAPIAETQP
;
A
#
# COMPACT_ATOMS: atom_id res chain seq x y z
N LYS A 1 39.61 38.95 -43.60
CA LYS A 1 40.78 38.17 -43.16
C LYS A 1 40.66 37.98 -41.67
N THR A 2 40.71 36.79 -41.24
CA THR A 2 40.60 36.23 -39.89
C THR A 2 39.16 35.80 -39.48
N SER A 3 38.99 34.50 -39.66
CA SER A 3 37.95 33.61 -39.17
C SER A 3 37.98 33.55 -37.64
N LEU A 4 36.80 33.67 -37.01
CA LEU A 4 36.55 33.22 -35.66
C LEU A 4 35.51 32.10 -35.75
N ALA A 5 36.01 30.87 -35.65
CA ALA A 5 35.18 29.69 -35.38
C ALA A 5 34.88 29.65 -33.87
N ALA A 6 33.63 29.85 -33.50
CA ALA A 6 33.13 29.62 -32.16
C ALA A 6 32.86 28.13 -32.00
N GLY A 7 33.68 27.46 -31.17
CA GLY A 7 33.47 26.08 -30.76
C GLY A 7 32.25 25.96 -29.83
N ILE A 8 31.27 25.23 -30.28
CA ILE A 8 30.18 24.76 -29.42
C ILE A 8 30.78 23.55 -28.63
N ALA A 9 31.02 23.75 -27.35
CA ALA A 9 31.35 22.67 -26.46
C ALA A 9 30.04 21.84 -26.21
N GLU A 10 29.99 20.65 -26.79
CA GLU A 10 29.05 19.61 -26.37
C GLU A 10 29.42 19.17 -24.95
N GLU A 11 28.72 19.69 -23.97
CA GLU A 11 28.68 19.04 -22.63
C GLU A 11 27.93 17.72 -22.75
N THR A 12 28.66 16.65 -23.07
CA THR A 12 28.19 15.29 -22.85
C THR A 12 28.08 15.06 -21.35
N CYS A 13 26.84 15.17 -20.86
CA CYS A 13 26.48 14.72 -19.54
C CYS A 13 26.74 13.21 -19.44
N HIS A 14 27.95 12.84 -19.03
CA HIS A 14 28.27 11.46 -18.63
C HIS A 14 27.52 11.17 -17.33
N MET A 15 26.27 10.70 -17.45
CA MET A 15 25.67 9.95 -16.37
C MET A 15 26.57 8.72 -16.13
N SER A 16 27.32 8.75 -15.05
CA SER A 16 28.06 7.59 -14.57
C SER A 16 27.06 6.47 -14.37
N ALA A 17 27.05 5.50 -15.29
CA ALA A 17 26.27 4.27 -15.11
C ALA A 17 26.88 3.56 -13.89
N THR A 18 26.22 3.72 -12.74
CA THR A 18 26.51 2.91 -11.56
C THR A 18 26.42 1.45 -11.99
N SER A 19 27.52 0.73 -11.95
CA SER A 19 27.56 -0.67 -12.36
C SER A 19 26.66 -1.47 -11.42
N LEU A 20 25.60 -2.02 -11.96
CA LEU A 20 24.74 -2.95 -11.24
C LEU A 20 25.56 -4.18 -10.85
N LYS A 21 25.50 -4.60 -9.59
CA LYS A 21 26.02 -5.91 -9.22
C LYS A 21 25.20 -6.98 -9.94
N PRO A 22 25.84 -8.00 -10.54
CA PRO A 22 25.09 -9.12 -11.09
C PRO A 22 24.20 -9.72 -10.00
N SER A 23 22.92 -9.84 -10.26
CA SER A 23 22.02 -10.58 -9.37
C SER A 23 22.22 -12.08 -9.61
N PRO A 24 22.59 -12.87 -8.59
CA PRO A 24 22.82 -14.30 -8.76
C PRO A 24 21.53 -15.14 -8.82
N TRP A 25 20.33 -14.52 -8.75
CA TRP A 25 19.06 -15.23 -8.67
C TRP A 25 18.81 -16.24 -9.80
N TRP A 26 19.44 -16.03 -10.95
CA TRP A 26 19.34 -16.86 -12.15
C TRP A 26 20.38 -18.00 -12.20
N THR A 27 21.34 -18.06 -11.28
CA THR A 27 22.26 -19.20 -11.21
C THR A 27 21.51 -20.45 -10.77
N PRO A 28 21.81 -21.65 -11.35
CA PRO A 28 21.04 -22.85 -11.11
C PRO A 28 20.90 -23.24 -9.63
N ASP A 29 21.92 -23.05 -8.84
CA ASP A 29 21.96 -23.32 -7.39
C ASP A 29 21.05 -22.35 -6.61
N VAL A 30 21.24 -21.04 -6.78
CA VAL A 30 20.41 -20.02 -6.12
C VAL A 30 18.94 -20.15 -6.54
N HIS A 31 18.69 -20.43 -7.85
CA HIS A 31 17.33 -20.64 -8.31
C HIS A 31 16.71 -21.92 -7.74
N ALA A 32 17.49 -23.01 -7.61
CA ALA A 32 17.02 -24.25 -7.01
C ALA A 32 16.59 -24.07 -5.55
N ASP A 33 17.34 -23.28 -4.76
CA ASP A 33 17.01 -22.95 -3.38
C ASP A 33 15.70 -22.13 -3.26
N ARG A 34 15.43 -21.23 -4.20
CA ARG A 34 14.23 -20.41 -4.24
C ARG A 34 13.00 -21.14 -4.84
N ARG A 35 13.24 -22.14 -5.66
CA ARG A 35 12.18 -22.80 -6.44
C ARG A 35 11.00 -23.32 -5.60
N PRO A 36 11.17 -23.90 -4.41
CA PRO A 36 10.05 -24.30 -3.55
C PRO A 36 9.08 -23.14 -3.23
N PHE A 37 9.60 -21.95 -2.91
CA PHE A 37 8.80 -20.74 -2.65
C PHE A 37 8.04 -20.29 -3.90
N LEU A 38 8.71 -20.31 -5.05
CA LEU A 38 8.12 -19.91 -6.33
C LEU A 38 6.99 -20.86 -6.76
N MET A 39 7.15 -22.15 -6.52
CA MET A 39 6.11 -23.14 -6.80
C MET A 39 4.92 -23.01 -5.82
N ALA A 40 5.16 -22.68 -4.56
CA ALA A 40 4.10 -22.37 -3.60
C ALA A 40 3.36 -21.08 -4.02
N ARG A 41 4.08 -20.02 -4.41
CA ARG A 41 3.50 -18.81 -4.99
C ARG A 41 2.47 -19.10 -6.08
N ASN A 42 2.82 -19.95 -7.04
CA ASN A 42 1.91 -20.32 -8.14
C ASN A 42 0.66 -21.03 -7.64
N ARG A 43 0.80 -21.96 -6.67
CA ARG A 43 -0.37 -22.66 -6.09
C ARG A 43 -1.27 -21.71 -5.30
N ILE A 44 -0.69 -20.81 -4.50
CA ILE A 44 -1.41 -19.77 -3.75
C ILE A 44 -2.19 -18.89 -4.74
N GLN A 45 -1.53 -18.36 -5.76
CA GLN A 45 -2.19 -17.51 -6.76
C GLN A 45 -3.35 -18.23 -7.47
N ALA A 46 -3.16 -19.50 -7.85
CA ALA A 46 -4.22 -20.29 -8.45
C ALA A 46 -5.41 -20.52 -7.50
N ALA A 47 -5.15 -20.78 -6.20
CA ALA A 47 -6.20 -20.95 -5.20
C ALA A 47 -7.00 -19.65 -4.99
N LEU A 48 -6.32 -18.50 -4.91
CA LEU A 48 -6.97 -17.19 -4.78
C LEU A 48 -7.82 -16.86 -6.01
N ARG A 49 -7.32 -17.10 -7.23
CA ARG A 49 -8.11 -16.94 -8.47
C ARG A 49 -9.35 -17.82 -8.49
N GLY A 50 -9.21 -19.07 -8.05
CA GLY A 50 -10.36 -19.98 -7.91
C GLY A 50 -11.40 -19.46 -6.92
N TRP A 51 -10.95 -18.89 -5.81
CA TRP A 51 -11.83 -18.30 -4.81
C TRP A 51 -12.61 -17.11 -5.35
N PHE A 52 -11.94 -16.17 -6.05
CA PHE A 52 -12.58 -15.02 -6.68
C PHE A 52 -13.59 -15.45 -7.76
N SER A 53 -13.19 -16.35 -8.65
CA SER A 53 -14.07 -16.86 -9.71
C SER A 53 -15.33 -17.55 -9.16
N ALA A 54 -15.20 -18.31 -8.06
CA ALA A 54 -16.32 -18.98 -7.41
C ALA A 54 -17.31 -18.01 -6.72
N ARG A 55 -16.96 -16.72 -6.59
CA ARG A 55 -17.75 -15.66 -5.97
C ARG A 55 -18.15 -14.54 -6.94
N ASP A 56 -18.14 -14.84 -8.22
CA ASP A 56 -18.54 -13.95 -9.31
C ASP A 56 -17.68 -12.67 -9.42
N PHE A 57 -16.42 -12.76 -9.02
CA PHE A 57 -15.46 -11.69 -9.31
C PHE A 57 -14.92 -11.82 -10.74
N ILE A 58 -14.79 -10.70 -11.40
CA ILE A 58 -14.10 -10.58 -12.68
C ILE A 58 -12.65 -10.19 -12.42
N GLU A 59 -11.68 -11.00 -12.88
CA GLU A 59 -10.28 -10.59 -12.87
C GLU A 59 -10.07 -9.58 -14.00
N VAL A 60 -9.57 -8.40 -13.65
CA VAL A 60 -9.35 -7.28 -14.57
C VAL A 60 -7.88 -6.97 -14.71
N ASP A 61 -7.49 -6.45 -15.87
CA ASP A 61 -6.18 -5.88 -16.15
C ASP A 61 -6.27 -4.36 -16.18
N THR A 62 -5.30 -3.71 -15.56
CA THR A 62 -5.21 -2.24 -15.52
C THR A 62 -3.93 -1.77 -16.19
N ALA A 63 -3.99 -0.63 -16.88
CA ALA A 63 -2.78 -0.05 -17.47
C ALA A 63 -1.81 0.37 -16.36
N THR A 64 -0.55 -0.06 -16.47
CA THR A 64 0.52 0.31 -15.55
C THR A 64 0.93 1.78 -15.68
N LEU A 65 0.89 2.33 -16.90
CA LEU A 65 1.20 3.73 -17.18
C LEU A 65 -0.02 4.61 -16.89
N GLN A 66 0.14 5.57 -15.98
CA GLN A 66 -0.92 6.46 -15.53
C GLN A 66 -0.50 7.93 -15.65
N VAL A 67 -1.47 8.83 -15.74
CA VAL A 67 -1.24 10.28 -15.70
C VAL A 67 -0.91 10.78 -14.31
N SER A 68 -1.40 10.08 -13.29
CA SER A 68 -1.06 10.26 -11.87
C SER A 68 -0.78 8.89 -11.26
N PRO A 69 0.29 8.73 -10.46
CA PRO A 69 0.63 7.44 -9.86
C PRO A 69 -0.21 7.10 -8.61
N GLY A 70 -0.99 8.06 -8.13
CA GLY A 70 -1.60 8.15 -6.81
C GLY A 70 -1.13 9.42 -6.09
N ASN A 71 -1.96 9.94 -5.19
CA ASN A 71 -1.69 11.21 -4.50
C ASN A 71 -1.51 11.00 -2.98
N GLU A 72 -0.70 10.02 -2.60
CA GLU A 72 -0.28 9.80 -1.22
C GLU A 72 1.09 10.47 -0.97
N ALA A 73 1.21 11.23 0.14
CA ALA A 73 2.38 12.06 0.42
C ALA A 73 3.69 11.27 0.48
N HIS A 74 3.65 10.07 1.08
CA HIS A 74 4.85 9.30 1.38
C HIS A 74 5.17 8.19 0.37
N LEU A 75 4.33 7.97 -0.65
CA LEU A 75 4.61 7.03 -1.74
C LEU A 75 5.37 7.73 -2.88
N HIS A 76 6.44 7.12 -3.35
CA HIS A 76 7.26 7.64 -4.44
C HIS A 76 7.09 6.78 -5.69
N ALA A 77 6.71 7.41 -6.80
CA ALA A 77 6.53 6.74 -8.08
C ALA A 77 7.80 6.77 -8.94
N PHE A 78 7.80 5.96 -10.00
CA PHE A 78 8.74 6.07 -11.10
C PHE A 78 8.11 6.94 -12.19
N GLU A 79 8.75 8.06 -12.50
CA GLU A 79 8.36 8.91 -13.61
C GLU A 79 8.91 8.38 -14.94
N THR A 80 8.12 8.48 -15.99
CA THR A 80 8.49 8.17 -17.37
C THR A 80 7.82 9.13 -18.35
N ALA A 81 7.98 8.93 -19.65
CA ALA A 81 7.33 9.75 -20.66
C ALA A 81 6.91 8.94 -21.89
N ALA A 82 5.69 9.15 -22.36
CA ALA A 82 5.31 8.75 -23.70
C ALA A 82 5.88 9.73 -24.72
N ILE A 83 6.42 9.20 -25.83
CA ILE A 83 6.96 10.02 -26.94
C ILE A 83 6.04 9.83 -28.14
N GLY A 84 5.38 10.92 -28.54
CA GLY A 84 4.54 10.95 -29.72
C GLY A 84 5.36 10.91 -31.03
N HIS A 85 4.70 10.68 -32.18
CA HIS A 85 5.34 10.62 -33.48
C HIS A 85 6.12 11.89 -33.86
N ALA A 86 5.72 13.05 -33.36
CA ALA A 86 6.39 14.32 -33.54
C ALA A 86 7.50 14.62 -32.53
N GLY A 87 7.86 13.64 -31.68
CA GLY A 87 8.86 13.80 -30.61
C GLY A 87 8.33 14.52 -29.35
N THR A 88 7.04 14.85 -29.30
CA THR A 88 6.42 15.47 -28.13
C THR A 88 6.44 14.48 -26.96
N LYS A 89 6.94 14.95 -25.81
CA LYS A 89 6.97 14.16 -24.55
C LYS A 89 5.74 14.47 -23.71
N THR A 90 5.05 13.42 -23.28
CA THR A 90 3.96 13.49 -22.29
C THR A 90 4.41 12.76 -21.03
N PRO A 91 4.49 13.42 -19.86
CA PRO A 91 4.87 12.76 -18.63
C PRO A 91 3.82 11.72 -18.24
N LEU A 92 4.29 10.56 -17.80
CA LEU A 92 3.49 9.46 -17.27
C LEU A 92 4.24 8.86 -16.08
N TYR A 93 3.52 8.07 -15.29
CA TYR A 93 4.06 7.40 -14.11
C TYR A 93 3.74 5.91 -14.16
N LEU A 94 4.62 5.09 -13.61
CA LEU A 94 4.27 3.72 -13.24
C LEU A 94 3.42 3.79 -11.97
N HIS A 95 2.26 3.15 -11.96
CA HIS A 95 1.33 3.24 -10.85
C HIS A 95 1.86 2.58 -9.56
N THR A 96 1.57 3.18 -8.41
CA THR A 96 1.90 2.64 -7.09
C THR A 96 0.84 1.67 -6.57
N SER A 97 -0.34 1.65 -7.22
CA SER A 97 -1.49 0.79 -7.00
C SER A 97 -2.40 0.85 -8.25
N PRO A 98 -3.15 -0.19 -8.61
CA PRO A 98 -4.18 -0.15 -9.65
C PRO A 98 -5.48 0.55 -9.23
N GLU A 99 -5.58 1.07 -8.00
CA GLU A 99 -6.79 1.59 -7.36
C GLU A 99 -7.58 2.55 -8.25
N PHE A 100 -6.93 3.58 -8.83
CA PHE A 100 -7.63 4.58 -9.65
C PHE A 100 -8.28 3.96 -10.88
N ALA A 101 -7.61 3.01 -11.52
CA ALA A 101 -8.16 2.28 -12.66
C ALA A 101 -9.29 1.34 -12.24
N CYS A 102 -9.16 0.63 -11.12
CA CYS A 102 -10.19 -0.23 -10.58
C CYS A 102 -11.45 0.57 -10.19
N LYS A 103 -11.30 1.72 -9.55
CA LYS A 103 -12.43 2.60 -9.21
C LYS A 103 -13.13 3.18 -10.45
N LYS A 104 -12.39 3.48 -11.52
CA LYS A 104 -12.98 3.84 -12.82
C LYS A 104 -13.82 2.70 -13.41
N LEU A 105 -13.41 1.44 -13.23
CA LEU A 105 -14.22 0.28 -13.65
C LEU A 105 -15.49 0.12 -12.81
N LEU A 106 -15.46 0.41 -11.51
CA LEU A 106 -16.68 0.46 -10.68
C LEU A 106 -17.64 1.57 -11.16
N ALA A 107 -17.11 2.74 -11.49
CA ALA A 107 -17.90 3.83 -12.08
C ALA A 107 -18.49 3.46 -13.46
N ALA A 108 -17.80 2.61 -14.24
CA ALA A 108 -18.28 2.07 -15.51
C ALA A 108 -19.36 0.99 -15.36
N GLY A 109 -19.62 0.52 -14.13
CA GLY A 109 -20.71 -0.43 -13.82
C GLY A 109 -20.27 -1.82 -13.36
N GLU A 110 -18.96 -2.08 -13.25
CA GLU A 110 -18.47 -3.34 -12.68
C GLU A 110 -18.81 -3.41 -11.18
N ARG A 111 -19.07 -4.62 -10.67
CA ARG A 111 -19.57 -4.77 -9.30
C ARG A 111 -18.62 -5.52 -8.38
N ARG A 112 -17.97 -6.57 -8.87
CA ARG A 112 -17.00 -7.38 -8.15
C ARG A 112 -15.81 -7.62 -9.07
N ILE A 113 -14.71 -6.95 -8.78
CA ILE A 113 -13.49 -7.05 -9.56
C ILE A 113 -12.31 -7.43 -8.68
N ALA A 114 -11.37 -8.18 -9.23
CA ALA A 114 -10.08 -8.48 -8.63
C ALA A 114 -8.96 -8.23 -9.64
N CYS A 115 -7.84 -7.73 -9.18
CA CYS A 115 -6.69 -7.38 -10.01
C CYS A 115 -5.40 -7.87 -9.36
N PHE A 116 -4.65 -8.74 -10.04
CA PHE A 116 -3.25 -9.02 -9.71
C PHE A 116 -2.36 -8.09 -10.54
N ALA A 117 -1.89 -7.00 -9.96
CA ALA A 117 -1.13 -6.00 -10.66
C ALA A 117 0.34 -5.97 -10.22
N HIS A 118 1.26 -5.76 -11.19
CA HIS A 118 2.59 -5.28 -10.84
C HIS A 118 2.48 -3.80 -10.49
N VAL A 119 3.01 -3.44 -9.32
CA VAL A 119 3.03 -2.07 -8.82
C VAL A 119 4.45 -1.64 -8.53
N TYR A 120 4.68 -0.32 -8.56
CA TYR A 120 6.01 0.25 -8.58
C TYR A 120 6.13 1.35 -7.54
N ARG A 121 6.98 1.13 -6.52
CA ARG A 121 7.24 2.10 -5.47
C ARG A 121 8.72 2.39 -5.40
N ASN A 122 9.09 3.61 -5.76
CA ASN A 122 10.47 4.06 -5.72
C ASN A 122 10.91 4.26 -4.26
N ARG A 123 12.23 4.18 -4.02
CA ARG A 123 12.85 4.27 -2.69
C ARG A 123 12.47 3.15 -1.71
N GLU A 124 11.65 2.19 -2.11
CA GLU A 124 11.27 1.04 -1.27
C GLU A 124 12.12 -0.18 -1.61
N ARG A 125 13.12 -0.46 -0.76
CA ARG A 125 13.94 -1.67 -0.85
C ARG A 125 14.35 -2.15 0.55
N GLY A 126 14.01 -3.40 0.84
CA GLY A 126 14.28 -4.00 2.13
C GLY A 126 13.85 -5.47 2.18
N PRO A 127 13.90 -6.11 3.35
CA PRO A 127 13.45 -7.50 3.47
C PRO A 127 11.99 -7.72 3.08
N LEU A 128 11.11 -6.75 3.35
CA LEU A 128 9.67 -6.78 3.06
C LEU A 128 9.28 -5.89 1.88
N HIS A 129 10.24 -5.20 1.25
CA HIS A 129 9.99 -4.21 0.20
C HIS A 129 10.85 -4.48 -1.02
N HIS A 130 10.25 -4.30 -2.18
CA HIS A 130 10.93 -4.35 -3.48
C HIS A 130 10.32 -3.27 -4.38
N PRO A 131 11.10 -2.57 -5.21
CA PRO A 131 10.60 -1.46 -6.02
C PRO A 131 9.53 -1.86 -7.05
N GLU A 132 9.47 -3.12 -7.43
CA GLU A 132 8.42 -3.74 -8.23
C GLU A 132 7.93 -4.99 -7.52
N PHE A 133 6.64 -5.10 -7.24
CA PHE A 133 6.05 -6.24 -6.56
C PHE A 133 4.62 -6.48 -7.06
N THR A 134 4.02 -7.60 -6.65
CA THR A 134 2.64 -7.92 -7.00
C THR A 134 1.70 -7.50 -5.88
N MET A 135 0.73 -6.69 -6.23
CA MET A 135 -0.41 -6.34 -5.38
C MET A 135 -1.66 -7.09 -5.87
N LEU A 136 -2.42 -7.62 -4.95
CA LEU A 136 -3.75 -8.15 -5.20
C LEU A 136 -4.76 -7.16 -4.65
N GLU A 137 -5.55 -6.57 -5.52
CA GLU A 137 -6.66 -5.71 -5.09
C GLU A 137 -8.00 -6.32 -5.48
N TRP A 138 -9.00 -6.13 -4.63
CA TRP A 138 -10.38 -6.47 -5.01
C TRP A 138 -11.37 -5.48 -4.43
N TYR A 139 -12.48 -5.33 -5.14
CA TYR A 139 -13.49 -4.33 -4.87
C TYR A 139 -14.88 -4.93 -4.94
N ARG A 140 -15.80 -4.43 -4.10
CA ARG A 140 -17.19 -4.86 -3.98
C ARG A 140 -18.11 -3.63 -4.00
N ALA A 141 -18.84 -3.41 -5.09
CA ALA A 141 -19.83 -2.35 -5.19
C ALA A 141 -21.11 -2.73 -4.40
N GLY A 142 -21.58 -1.81 -3.56
CA GLY A 142 -22.80 -1.99 -2.75
C GLY A 142 -22.61 -2.89 -1.52
N GLU A 143 -21.39 -3.23 -1.14
CA GLU A 143 -21.09 -4.03 0.04
C GLU A 143 -20.23 -3.21 1.03
N THR A 144 -20.43 -3.43 2.33
CA THR A 144 -19.68 -2.73 3.38
C THR A 144 -18.27 -3.30 3.53
N TYR A 145 -17.35 -2.52 4.09
CA TYR A 145 -15.97 -2.94 4.30
C TYR A 145 -15.80 -4.11 5.28
N ASP A 146 -16.83 -4.40 6.12
CA ASP A 146 -16.81 -5.58 7.00
C ASP A 146 -16.71 -6.90 6.24
N VAL A 147 -17.26 -6.97 5.01
CA VAL A 147 -17.16 -8.17 4.17
C VAL A 147 -15.69 -8.44 3.80
N LEU A 148 -14.89 -7.39 3.56
CA LEU A 148 -13.46 -7.52 3.28
C LEU A 148 -12.69 -8.10 4.48
N MET A 149 -13.13 -7.83 5.71
CA MET A 149 -12.52 -8.43 6.90
C MET A 149 -12.70 -9.96 6.93
N ALA A 150 -13.87 -10.44 6.50
CA ALA A 150 -14.11 -11.88 6.35
C ALA A 150 -13.28 -12.48 5.20
N ASP A 151 -13.21 -11.79 4.07
CA ASP A 151 -12.35 -12.18 2.94
C ASP A 151 -10.89 -12.34 3.38
N CYS A 152 -10.36 -11.45 4.23
CA CYS A 152 -8.99 -11.53 4.75
C CYS A 152 -8.69 -12.87 5.43
N GLY A 153 -9.59 -13.36 6.28
CA GLY A 153 -9.43 -14.67 6.94
C GLY A 153 -9.34 -15.81 5.92
N GLU A 154 -10.20 -15.77 4.89
CA GLU A 154 -10.19 -16.78 3.82
C GLU A 154 -8.91 -16.69 2.96
N MET A 155 -8.40 -15.48 2.67
CA MET A 155 -7.13 -15.30 1.95
C MET A 155 -5.94 -15.90 2.70
N LEU A 156 -5.88 -15.71 4.03
CA LEU A 156 -4.82 -16.30 4.86
C LEU A 156 -4.88 -17.82 4.86
N ALA A 157 -6.07 -18.40 5.02
CA ALA A 157 -6.28 -19.86 4.99
C ALA A 157 -5.88 -20.47 3.64
N LEU A 158 -6.33 -19.87 2.53
CA LEU A 158 -5.98 -20.30 1.17
C LEU A 158 -4.47 -20.20 0.89
N ALA A 159 -3.79 -19.20 1.44
CA ALA A 159 -2.35 -19.08 1.28
C ALA A 159 -1.60 -20.19 2.02
N ALA A 160 -2.03 -20.51 3.24
CA ALA A 160 -1.47 -21.63 4.02
C ALA A 160 -1.71 -22.98 3.34
N ASP A 161 -2.92 -23.24 2.86
CA ASP A 161 -3.27 -24.44 2.11
C ASP A 161 -2.44 -24.58 0.82
N GLY A 162 -2.33 -23.52 0.06
CA GLY A 162 -1.53 -23.48 -1.19
C GLY A 162 -0.03 -23.69 -0.96
N ALA A 163 0.47 -23.30 0.21
CA ALA A 163 1.84 -23.56 0.62
C ALA A 163 2.01 -24.96 1.25
N GLY A 164 0.92 -25.58 1.74
CA GLY A 164 0.93 -26.86 2.45
C GLY A 164 1.40 -26.73 3.90
N VAL A 165 1.07 -25.62 4.56
CA VAL A 165 1.45 -25.33 5.95
C VAL A 165 0.21 -25.11 6.83
N SER A 166 0.34 -25.31 8.12
CA SER A 166 -0.72 -25.03 9.11
C SER A 166 -0.59 -23.66 9.80
N GLN A 167 0.55 -23.00 9.62
CA GLN A 167 0.83 -21.69 10.22
C GLN A 167 1.58 -20.80 9.23
N LEU A 168 1.28 -19.52 9.26
CA LEU A 168 2.08 -18.49 8.63
C LEU A 168 3.24 -18.14 9.56
N THR A 169 4.41 -17.82 8.99
CA THR A 169 5.61 -17.57 9.79
C THR A 169 6.47 -16.44 9.22
N TYR A 170 7.03 -15.61 10.12
CA TYR A 170 8.04 -14.63 9.73
C TYR A 170 8.98 -14.34 10.90
N ARG A 171 10.31 -14.53 10.71
CA ARG A 171 11.37 -14.25 11.71
C ARG A 171 11.08 -14.83 13.11
N GLY A 172 10.51 -16.02 13.16
CA GLY A 172 10.19 -16.69 14.42
C GLY A 172 8.80 -16.37 14.99
N ALA A 173 8.12 -15.37 14.47
CA ALA A 173 6.71 -15.13 14.75
C ALA A 173 5.84 -16.14 13.99
N THR A 174 4.71 -16.50 14.57
CA THR A 174 3.72 -17.41 13.96
C THR A 174 2.33 -16.81 14.03
N CYS A 175 1.49 -17.17 13.06
CA CYS A 175 0.07 -16.82 13.02
C CYS A 175 -0.72 -18.02 12.49
N ASP A 176 -1.76 -18.41 13.20
CA ASP A 176 -2.67 -19.48 12.80
C ASP A 176 -3.75 -18.91 11.85
N PRO A 177 -3.72 -19.26 10.55
CA PRO A 177 -4.69 -18.77 9.58
C PRO A 177 -6.07 -19.42 9.70
N ALA A 178 -6.24 -20.46 10.51
CA ALA A 178 -7.54 -21.08 10.76
C ALA A 178 -8.36 -20.30 11.80
N LEU A 179 -7.73 -19.44 12.58
CA LEU A 179 -8.40 -18.56 13.54
C LEU A 179 -8.94 -17.31 12.83
N SER A 180 -10.20 -16.96 13.12
CA SER A 180 -10.75 -15.68 12.64
C SER A 180 -9.88 -14.51 13.13
N PRO A 181 -9.53 -13.53 12.30
CA PRO A 181 -8.73 -12.37 12.72
C PRO A 181 -9.35 -11.64 13.92
N GLU A 182 -8.51 -11.17 14.84
CA GLU A 182 -8.95 -10.25 15.89
C GLU A 182 -9.31 -8.90 15.27
N ARG A 183 -10.47 -8.34 15.61
CA ARG A 183 -10.81 -6.95 15.30
C ARG A 183 -10.39 -6.07 16.47
N LEU A 184 -9.55 -5.09 16.21
CA LEU A 184 -9.03 -4.14 17.18
C LEU A 184 -9.14 -2.73 16.58
N THR A 185 -9.84 -1.82 17.28
CA THR A 185 -9.87 -0.42 16.81
C THR A 185 -8.51 0.26 17.08
N VAL A 186 -8.14 1.24 16.25
CA VAL A 186 -6.91 2.03 16.49
C VAL A 186 -6.98 2.71 17.87
N ALA A 187 -8.15 3.19 18.29
CA ALA A 187 -8.34 3.82 19.60
C ALA A 187 -8.07 2.83 20.75
N ASP A 188 -8.61 1.61 20.66
CA ASP A 188 -8.35 0.55 21.66
C ASP A 188 -6.88 0.11 21.65
N ALA A 189 -6.27 0.03 20.47
CA ALA A 189 -4.85 -0.31 20.33
C ALA A 189 -3.95 0.75 20.99
N PHE A 190 -4.21 2.02 20.79
CA PHE A 190 -3.49 3.12 21.46
C PHE A 190 -3.65 3.08 22.98
N THR A 191 -4.87 2.82 23.45
CA THR A 191 -5.13 2.66 24.90
C THR A 191 -4.38 1.44 25.44
N ARG A 192 -4.47 0.29 24.75
CA ARG A 192 -3.90 -1.00 25.19
C ARG A 192 -2.36 -0.98 25.22
N HIS A 193 -1.73 -0.44 24.17
CA HIS A 193 -0.28 -0.57 23.95
C HIS A 193 0.52 0.70 24.28
N ALA A 194 -0.13 1.87 24.30
CA ALA A 194 0.53 3.14 24.59
C ALA A 194 -0.05 3.89 25.81
N GLY A 195 -1.21 3.49 26.34
CA GLY A 195 -1.90 4.20 27.42
C GLY A 195 -2.43 5.57 27.00
N ILE A 196 -2.71 5.76 25.71
CA ILE A 196 -3.17 7.03 25.11
C ILE A 196 -4.63 6.91 24.70
N ASP A 197 -5.49 7.80 25.18
CA ASP A 197 -6.84 8.01 24.65
C ASP A 197 -6.73 8.82 23.35
N LEU A 198 -6.68 8.10 22.20
CA LEU A 198 -6.52 8.71 20.90
C LEU A 198 -7.68 9.63 20.52
N LEU A 199 -8.93 9.19 20.80
CA LEU A 199 -10.11 9.96 20.39
C LEU A 199 -10.27 11.27 21.18
N ALA A 200 -9.69 11.40 22.36
CA ALA A 200 -9.59 12.66 23.07
C ALA A 200 -8.66 13.69 22.39
N THR A 201 -7.85 13.26 21.42
CA THR A 201 -6.95 14.12 20.63
C THR A 201 -7.54 14.51 19.26
N ILE A 202 -8.80 14.15 19.01
CA ILE A 202 -9.53 14.43 17.77
C ILE A 202 -10.82 15.17 18.16
N ARG A 203 -11.07 16.30 17.50
CA ARG A 203 -12.30 17.08 17.76
C ARG A 203 -13.53 16.39 17.19
N PRO A 204 -14.74 16.75 17.65
CA PRO A 204 -15.99 16.15 17.17
C PRO A 204 -16.23 16.29 15.66
N ASP A 205 -15.60 17.26 15.01
CA ASP A 205 -15.63 17.46 13.55
C ASP A 205 -14.61 16.63 12.77
N GLY A 206 -13.87 15.75 13.47
CA GLY A 206 -12.81 14.92 12.88
C GLY A 206 -11.45 15.63 12.75
N SER A 207 -11.34 16.92 13.09
CA SER A 207 -10.07 17.63 13.01
C SER A 207 -9.12 17.21 14.13
N ALA A 208 -7.84 17.05 13.79
CA ALA A 208 -6.80 16.60 14.71
C ALA A 208 -6.36 17.73 15.67
N ASP A 209 -6.14 17.39 16.95
CA ASP A 209 -5.56 18.29 17.96
C ASP A 209 -4.13 17.86 18.31
N ARG A 210 -3.15 18.43 17.59
CA ARG A 210 -1.74 18.16 17.80
C ARG A 210 -1.30 18.39 19.27
N ALA A 211 -1.80 19.44 19.89
CA ALA A 211 -1.37 19.79 21.26
C ALA A 211 -1.84 18.73 22.27
N ALA A 212 -3.07 18.23 22.09
CA ALA A 212 -3.62 17.16 22.92
C ALA A 212 -2.83 15.85 22.76
N LEU A 213 -2.53 15.42 21.53
CA LEU A 213 -1.74 14.19 21.28
C LEU A 213 -0.31 14.35 21.82
N ALA A 214 0.34 15.47 21.59
CA ALA A 214 1.68 15.74 22.11
C ALA A 214 1.74 15.72 23.65
N ALA A 215 0.70 16.22 24.33
CA ALA A 215 0.60 16.16 25.79
C ALA A 215 0.42 14.71 26.29
N ALA A 216 -0.47 13.93 25.66
CA ALA A 216 -0.68 12.53 25.97
C ALA A 216 0.59 11.69 25.77
N MET A 217 1.31 11.90 24.66
CA MET A 217 2.57 11.21 24.38
C MET A 217 3.66 11.53 25.41
N ARG A 218 3.81 12.80 25.81
CA ARG A 218 4.77 13.18 26.88
C ARG A 218 4.43 12.48 28.19
N THR A 219 3.15 12.38 28.53
CA THR A 219 2.68 11.65 29.73
C THR A 219 3.01 10.17 29.64
N ALA A 220 2.91 9.58 28.45
CA ALA A 220 3.28 8.18 28.16
C ALA A 220 4.81 7.98 28.01
N GLY A 221 5.63 9.01 28.18
CA GLY A 221 7.09 8.94 28.07
C GLY A 221 7.61 8.81 26.63
N LEU A 222 6.81 9.19 25.63
CA LEU A 222 7.17 9.13 24.22
C LEU A 222 7.79 10.44 23.74
N ARG A 223 8.67 10.34 22.75
CA ARG A 223 9.33 11.51 22.15
C ARG A 223 8.34 12.36 21.37
N VAL A 224 8.46 13.67 21.51
CA VAL A 224 7.73 14.68 20.72
C VAL A 224 8.73 15.75 20.28
N ALA A 225 8.90 15.96 18.97
CA ALA A 225 9.67 17.06 18.42
C ALA A 225 8.79 18.33 18.24
N GLU A 226 9.42 19.50 18.12
CA GLU A 226 8.66 20.77 18.00
C GLU A 226 7.94 20.88 16.66
N ASP A 227 8.55 20.36 15.62
CA ASP A 227 8.08 20.35 14.22
C ASP A 227 7.22 19.14 13.85
N ASP A 228 7.07 18.15 14.76
CA ASP A 228 6.16 17.02 14.50
C ASP A 228 4.73 17.53 14.23
N THR A 229 4.12 17.09 13.15
CA THR A 229 2.68 17.24 12.90
C THR A 229 1.88 16.26 13.79
N TRP A 230 0.55 16.32 13.76
CA TRP A 230 -0.28 15.30 14.42
C TRP A 230 -0.08 13.93 13.77
N ALA A 231 0.03 13.87 12.44
CA ALA A 231 0.30 12.66 11.68
C ALA A 231 1.65 12.03 12.05
N ASP A 232 2.72 12.82 12.21
CA ASP A 232 4.03 12.34 12.67
C ASP A 232 3.96 11.72 14.06
N LEU A 233 3.22 12.36 14.97
CA LEU A 233 3.01 11.86 16.33
C LEU A 233 2.19 10.57 16.34
N PHE A 234 1.10 10.53 15.58
CA PHE A 234 0.26 9.35 15.42
C PHE A 234 1.06 8.17 14.86
N SER A 235 1.76 8.37 13.74
CA SER A 235 2.58 7.34 13.10
C SER A 235 3.67 6.82 14.03
N ARG A 236 4.30 7.69 14.83
CA ARG A 236 5.31 7.28 15.80
C ARG A 236 4.74 6.35 16.87
N VAL A 237 3.57 6.66 17.44
CA VAL A 237 2.92 5.77 18.40
C VAL A 237 2.53 4.45 17.75
N LEU A 238 1.96 4.51 16.54
CA LEU A 238 1.56 3.32 15.78
C LEU A 238 2.75 2.38 15.57
N VAL A 239 3.83 2.88 14.98
CA VAL A 239 5.03 2.10 14.62
C VAL A 239 5.81 1.62 15.85
N GLU A 240 5.96 2.46 16.90
CA GLU A 240 6.78 2.11 18.05
C GLU A 240 6.06 1.27 19.11
N LYS A 241 4.73 1.36 19.20
CA LYS A 241 3.96 0.76 20.30
C LYS A 241 2.87 -0.21 19.88
N VAL A 242 2.24 0.01 18.75
CA VAL A 242 1.07 -0.78 18.33
C VAL A 242 1.48 -1.90 17.36
N GLU A 243 2.07 -1.57 16.22
CA GLU A 243 2.42 -2.54 15.19
C GLU A 243 3.27 -3.73 15.70
N PRO A 244 4.27 -3.51 16.60
CA PRO A 244 5.06 -4.61 17.13
C PRO A 244 4.27 -5.66 17.93
N GLU A 245 3.01 -5.37 18.26
CA GLU A 245 2.15 -6.27 19.05
C GLU A 245 1.07 -6.96 18.19
N LEU A 246 1.01 -6.68 16.87
CA LEU A 246 -0.08 -7.13 16.01
C LEU A 246 0.22 -8.44 15.27
N GLY A 247 -0.79 -9.28 15.13
CA GLY A 247 -0.76 -10.46 14.26
C GLY A 247 0.03 -11.66 14.80
N PHE A 248 0.29 -11.74 16.11
CA PHE A 248 1.00 -12.86 16.73
C PHE A 248 0.03 -13.95 17.20
N GLY A 249 0.31 -15.21 16.82
CA GLY A 249 -0.54 -16.36 17.10
C GLY A 249 -1.86 -16.36 16.31
N ARG A 250 -2.39 -15.18 16.01
CA ARG A 250 -3.64 -14.90 15.31
C ARG A 250 -3.51 -13.61 14.54
N ALA A 251 -4.11 -13.52 13.36
CA ALA A 251 -4.12 -12.28 12.56
C ALA A 251 -4.91 -11.17 13.28
N THR A 252 -4.51 -9.92 13.09
CA THR A 252 -5.19 -8.74 13.63
C THR A 252 -5.67 -7.86 12.49
N ILE A 253 -6.93 -7.46 12.54
CA ILE A 253 -7.51 -6.39 11.73
C ILE A 253 -7.55 -5.15 12.62
N LEU A 254 -6.63 -4.20 12.36
CA LEU A 254 -6.60 -2.90 13.00
C LEU A 254 -7.52 -1.97 12.23
N CYS A 255 -8.65 -1.57 12.83
CA CYS A 255 -9.72 -0.86 12.14
C CYS A 255 -10.06 0.49 12.79
N GLU A 256 -10.90 1.28 12.11
CA GLU A 256 -11.35 2.59 12.56
C GLU A 256 -10.17 3.57 12.75
N TYR A 257 -9.41 3.75 11.68
CA TYR A 257 -8.36 4.76 11.64
C TYR A 257 -8.95 6.17 11.80
N PRO A 258 -8.22 7.11 12.43
CA PRO A 258 -8.63 8.51 12.44
C PRO A 258 -8.90 9.04 11.03
N THR A 259 -9.95 9.84 10.87
CA THR A 259 -10.30 10.44 9.56
C THR A 259 -9.16 11.26 8.97
N ALA A 260 -8.32 11.87 9.82
CA ALA A 260 -7.11 12.59 9.41
C ALA A 260 -6.05 11.70 8.74
N GLU A 261 -6.07 10.37 9.00
CA GLU A 261 -5.14 9.37 8.45
C GLU A 261 -5.83 8.46 7.43
N ALA A 262 -6.90 8.92 6.79
CA ALA A 262 -7.73 8.08 5.93
C ALA A 262 -8.09 8.80 4.63
N ALA A 263 -7.05 9.14 3.83
CA ALA A 263 -7.21 9.95 2.61
C ALA A 263 -8.24 9.38 1.60
N LEU A 264 -8.36 8.05 1.51
CA LEU A 264 -9.19 7.36 0.51
C LEU A 264 -10.46 6.74 1.09
N ALA A 265 -10.59 6.72 2.43
CA ALA A 265 -11.72 6.11 3.11
C ALA A 265 -12.82 7.13 3.45
N ARG A 266 -14.07 6.69 3.42
CA ARG A 266 -15.20 7.48 3.93
C ARG A 266 -15.19 7.52 5.46
N PRO A 267 -15.69 8.61 6.08
CA PRO A 267 -15.91 8.64 7.53
C PRO A 267 -16.89 7.55 7.97
N ALA A 268 -16.68 6.99 9.16
CA ALA A 268 -17.59 6.00 9.71
C ALA A 268 -18.93 6.67 10.10
N PRO A 269 -20.08 6.05 9.79
CA PRO A 269 -21.39 6.66 10.03
C PRO A 269 -21.70 6.92 11.51
N HIS A 270 -21.09 6.18 12.42
CA HIS A 270 -21.36 6.25 13.86
C HIS A 270 -20.47 7.27 14.59
N ASP A 271 -19.27 7.58 14.04
CA ASP A 271 -18.35 8.57 14.64
C ASP A 271 -17.52 9.25 13.54
N PRO A 272 -17.68 10.54 13.28
CA PRO A 272 -16.95 11.26 12.23
C PRO A 272 -15.44 11.41 12.51
N ARG A 273 -14.98 11.12 13.72
CA ARG A 273 -13.55 11.14 14.07
C ARG A 273 -12.77 9.98 13.48
N VAL A 274 -13.46 8.90 13.10
CA VAL A 274 -12.86 7.69 12.52
C VAL A 274 -13.42 7.41 11.13
N ALA A 275 -12.68 6.63 10.36
CA ALA A 275 -13.02 6.26 8.99
C ALA A 275 -13.18 4.74 8.85
N GLU A 276 -13.94 4.32 7.86
CA GLU A 276 -14.03 2.92 7.43
C GLU A 276 -12.72 2.52 6.72
N ARG A 277 -11.64 2.40 7.49
CA ARG A 277 -10.34 1.92 7.08
C ARG A 277 -9.87 0.81 8.02
N PHE A 278 -9.27 -0.23 7.47
CA PHE A 278 -8.54 -1.20 8.27
C PHE A 278 -7.26 -1.67 7.59
N GLU A 279 -6.35 -2.15 8.40
CA GLU A 279 -5.16 -2.88 7.96
C GLU A 279 -5.15 -4.29 8.54
N LEU A 280 -4.63 -5.25 7.76
CA LEU A 280 -4.47 -6.64 8.18
C LEU A 280 -3.02 -6.91 8.55
N TYR A 281 -2.81 -7.43 9.75
CA TYR A 281 -1.50 -7.84 10.25
C TYR A 281 -1.44 -9.34 10.52
N ALA A 282 -0.34 -9.98 10.14
CA ALA A 282 0.00 -11.35 10.52
C ALA A 282 1.52 -11.44 10.76
N CYS A 283 1.93 -12.10 11.82
CA CYS A 283 3.34 -12.25 12.23
C CYS A 283 4.09 -10.90 12.36
N GLY A 284 3.43 -9.83 12.80
CA GLY A 284 4.00 -8.49 12.88
C GLY A 284 4.22 -7.81 11.53
N VAL A 285 3.59 -8.31 10.46
CA VAL A 285 3.71 -7.77 9.10
C VAL A 285 2.36 -7.27 8.63
N GLU A 286 2.29 -6.02 8.19
CA GLU A 286 1.15 -5.48 7.46
C GLU A 286 1.03 -6.19 6.11
N LEU A 287 -0.12 -6.81 5.87
CA LEU A 287 -0.42 -7.54 4.65
C LEU A 287 -1.37 -6.79 3.73
N ALA A 288 -2.34 -6.05 4.27
CA ALA A 288 -3.36 -5.40 3.46
C ALA A 288 -3.86 -4.11 4.11
N ASN A 289 -4.36 -3.20 3.26
CA ASN A 289 -5.01 -1.95 3.62
C ASN A 289 -6.35 -1.87 2.88
N ALA A 290 -7.44 -1.52 3.56
CA ALA A 290 -8.80 -1.59 3.04
C ALA A 290 -9.64 -0.39 3.46
N PHE A 291 -10.61 -0.06 2.60
CA PHE A 291 -11.47 1.09 2.77
C PHE A 291 -12.95 0.77 2.50
N GLY A 292 -13.86 1.40 3.28
CA GLY A 292 -15.12 1.85 2.74
C GLY A 292 -14.81 3.07 1.87
N GLU A 293 -15.03 2.95 0.57
CA GLU A 293 -14.52 3.91 -0.41
C GLU A 293 -15.16 5.29 -0.29
N LEU A 294 -14.33 6.33 -0.29
CA LEU A 294 -14.81 7.70 -0.40
C LEU A 294 -15.30 7.94 -1.84
N THR A 295 -16.57 8.37 -1.97
CA THR A 295 -17.20 8.66 -3.26
C THR A 295 -17.49 10.15 -3.47
N ASP A 296 -17.22 11.00 -2.48
CA ASP A 296 -17.29 12.46 -2.61
C ASP A 296 -16.06 12.98 -3.35
N ALA A 297 -16.21 13.29 -4.63
CA ALA A 297 -15.12 13.78 -5.47
C ALA A 297 -14.56 15.14 -5.03
N ALA A 298 -15.39 16.01 -4.41
CA ALA A 298 -14.92 17.31 -3.94
C ALA A 298 -14.06 17.13 -2.67
N GLU A 299 -14.47 16.29 -1.75
CA GLU A 299 -13.69 15.93 -0.56
C GLU A 299 -12.42 15.17 -0.95
N GLN A 300 -12.49 14.23 -1.91
CA GLN A 300 -11.31 13.52 -2.40
C GLN A 300 -10.27 14.46 -3.01
N ARG A 301 -10.71 15.44 -3.82
CA ARG A 301 -9.82 16.47 -4.35
C ARG A 301 -9.13 17.25 -3.24
N ARG A 302 -9.90 17.72 -2.26
CA ARG A 302 -9.37 18.48 -1.12
C ARG A 302 -8.28 17.67 -0.38
N ARG A 303 -8.51 16.38 -0.14
CA ARG A 303 -7.54 15.50 0.52
C ARG A 303 -6.29 15.31 -0.33
N PHE A 304 -6.42 15.08 -1.63
CA PHE A 304 -5.28 14.96 -2.53
C PHE A 304 -4.43 16.25 -2.60
N GLU A 305 -5.07 17.41 -2.62
CA GLU A 305 -4.37 18.70 -2.58
C GLU A 305 -3.57 18.85 -1.27
N MET A 306 -4.12 18.43 -0.15
CA MET A 306 -3.42 18.42 1.14
C MET A 306 -2.22 17.45 1.14
N GLU A 307 -2.40 16.22 0.66
CA GLU A 307 -1.33 15.22 0.53
C GLU A 307 -0.20 15.74 -0.38
N MET A 308 -0.53 16.37 -1.50
CA MET A 308 0.47 16.94 -2.41
C MET A 308 1.17 18.17 -1.82
N ALA A 309 0.48 18.97 -1.01
CA ALA A 309 1.12 20.06 -0.26
C ALA A 309 2.10 19.52 0.78
N GLU A 310 1.75 18.45 1.49
CA GLU A 310 2.63 17.77 2.44
C GLU A 310 3.83 17.14 1.72
N LYS A 311 3.61 16.45 0.60
CA LYS A 311 4.68 15.89 -0.22
C LYS A 311 5.66 16.96 -0.70
N ALA A 312 5.14 18.12 -1.14
CA ALA A 312 5.97 19.25 -1.53
C ALA A 312 6.78 19.80 -0.35
N ARG A 313 6.17 19.89 0.83
CA ARG A 313 6.82 20.36 2.05
C ARG A 313 7.98 19.45 2.48
N VAL A 314 7.75 18.13 2.46
CA VAL A 314 8.72 17.16 2.99
C VAL A 314 9.78 16.78 1.95
N TYR A 315 9.38 16.59 0.69
CA TYR A 315 10.23 16.00 -0.35
C TYR A 315 10.56 16.95 -1.51
N GLY A 316 9.89 18.11 -1.62
CA GLY A 316 10.02 19.00 -2.77
C GLY A 316 9.42 18.43 -4.06
N GLU A 317 8.53 17.46 -3.95
CA GLU A 317 7.91 16.71 -5.07
C GLU A 317 6.40 16.87 -5.04
N THR A 318 5.77 16.81 -6.21
CA THR A 318 4.30 16.71 -6.33
C THR A 318 3.94 15.84 -7.52
N TYR A 319 2.75 15.25 -7.50
CA TYR A 319 2.17 14.55 -8.64
C TYR A 319 0.92 15.25 -9.12
N PRO A 320 0.60 15.18 -10.44
CA PRO A 320 -0.65 15.74 -10.94
C PRO A 320 -1.86 15.00 -10.35
N LEU A 321 -2.97 15.71 -10.21
CA LEU A 321 -4.25 15.08 -9.93
C LEU A 321 -4.79 14.42 -11.21
N ASP A 322 -5.37 13.24 -11.09
CA ASP A 322 -6.10 12.58 -12.18
C ASP A 322 -7.53 13.12 -12.22
N GLU A 323 -7.78 14.12 -13.07
CA GLU A 323 -9.09 14.74 -13.24
C GLU A 323 -10.14 13.76 -13.76
N ASP A 324 -9.73 12.81 -14.59
CA ASP A 324 -10.60 11.76 -15.11
C ASP A 324 -11.01 10.77 -13.99
N PHE A 325 -10.11 10.48 -13.07
CA PHE A 325 -10.44 9.71 -11.86
C PHE A 325 -11.45 10.45 -10.98
N LEU A 326 -11.25 11.75 -10.72
CA LEU A 326 -12.17 12.54 -9.90
C LEU A 326 -13.56 12.64 -10.55
N ALA A 327 -13.62 12.74 -11.88
CA ALA A 327 -14.88 12.72 -12.61
C ALA A 327 -15.58 11.36 -12.52
N ALA A 328 -14.82 10.25 -12.63
CA ALA A 328 -15.35 8.90 -12.48
C ALA A 328 -15.83 8.63 -11.04
N LEU A 329 -15.12 9.13 -10.03
CA LEU A 329 -15.47 8.97 -8.62
C LEU A 329 -16.86 9.52 -8.28
N ALA A 330 -17.24 10.65 -8.89
CA ALA A 330 -18.57 11.23 -8.73
C ALA A 330 -19.71 10.34 -9.27
N MET A 331 -19.40 9.34 -10.10
CA MET A 331 -20.36 8.39 -10.67
C MET A 331 -20.24 6.99 -10.04
N MET A 332 -19.22 6.78 -9.21
CA MET A 332 -18.95 5.48 -8.60
C MET A 332 -20.03 5.18 -7.55
N PRO A 333 -20.61 3.96 -7.53
CA PRO A 333 -21.50 3.55 -6.46
C PRO A 333 -20.73 3.44 -5.13
N GLU A 334 -21.45 3.44 -4.00
CA GLU A 334 -20.84 3.02 -2.75
C GLU A 334 -20.15 1.66 -2.93
N ALA A 335 -18.97 1.54 -2.41
CA ALA A 335 -18.14 0.35 -2.57
C ALA A 335 -17.21 0.17 -1.37
N SER A 336 -16.62 -0.99 -1.30
CA SER A 336 -15.47 -1.28 -0.44
C SER A 336 -14.35 -1.90 -1.27
N GLY A 337 -13.10 -1.60 -0.94
CA GLY A 337 -11.92 -2.09 -1.64
C GLY A 337 -10.78 -2.40 -0.70
N ILE A 338 -9.87 -3.25 -1.14
CA ILE A 338 -8.70 -3.67 -0.36
C ILE A 338 -7.51 -3.92 -1.28
N ALA A 339 -6.34 -3.50 -0.83
CA ALA A 339 -5.04 -3.77 -1.44
C ALA A 339 -4.24 -4.70 -0.54
N LEU A 340 -3.86 -5.88 -1.07
CA LEU A 340 -3.08 -6.89 -0.36
C LEU A 340 -1.73 -7.10 -1.05
N GLY A 341 -0.64 -6.99 -0.27
CA GLY A 341 0.70 -7.31 -0.73
C GLY A 341 0.87 -8.81 -0.97
N PHE A 342 0.60 -9.27 -2.18
CA PHE A 342 0.61 -10.69 -2.51
C PHE A 342 1.96 -11.35 -2.22
N ASP A 343 3.07 -10.68 -2.51
CA ASP A 343 4.41 -11.22 -2.25
C ASP A 343 4.69 -11.36 -0.74
N ARG A 344 4.23 -10.42 0.09
CA ARG A 344 4.30 -10.55 1.56
C ARG A 344 3.47 -11.74 2.06
N LEU A 345 2.26 -11.94 1.53
CA LEU A 345 1.45 -13.11 1.87
C LEU A 345 2.17 -14.42 1.53
N VAL A 346 2.77 -14.51 0.35
CA VAL A 346 3.56 -15.68 -0.06
C VAL A 346 4.78 -15.87 0.85
N MET A 347 5.47 -14.79 1.24
CA MET A 347 6.58 -14.89 2.20
C MET A 347 6.14 -15.54 3.52
N LEU A 348 5.04 -15.08 4.10
CA LEU A 348 4.54 -15.62 5.37
C LEU A 348 4.10 -17.07 5.24
N ALA A 349 3.46 -17.44 4.14
CA ALA A 349 2.99 -18.79 3.87
C ALA A 349 4.15 -19.77 3.58
N THR A 350 5.29 -19.28 3.10
CA THR A 350 6.44 -20.13 2.75
C THR A 350 7.58 -20.06 3.75
N GLY A 351 7.53 -19.13 4.72
CA GLY A 351 8.61 -18.86 5.65
C GLY A 351 9.83 -18.17 5.02
N ALA A 352 9.67 -17.56 3.83
CA ALA A 352 10.72 -16.80 3.20
C ALA A 352 11.08 -15.58 4.04
N SER A 353 12.37 -15.31 4.23
CA SER A 353 12.87 -14.22 5.06
C SER A 353 12.97 -12.87 4.32
N ARG A 354 12.93 -12.90 2.99
CA ARG A 354 13.09 -11.75 2.11
C ARG A 354 12.14 -11.85 0.91
N ILE A 355 11.61 -10.71 0.48
CA ILE A 355 10.64 -10.62 -0.63
C ILE A 355 11.22 -11.10 -1.98
N ASP A 356 12.50 -10.86 -2.23
CA ASP A 356 13.17 -11.30 -3.45
C ASP A 356 13.23 -12.84 -3.61
N GLN A 357 13.07 -13.59 -2.52
CA GLN A 357 13.01 -15.05 -2.57
C GLN A 357 11.71 -15.57 -3.21
N VAL A 358 10.64 -14.80 -3.14
CA VAL A 358 9.31 -15.18 -3.67
C VAL A 358 8.98 -14.52 -5.01
N LEU A 359 9.85 -13.65 -5.51
CA LEU A 359 9.72 -13.04 -6.84
C LEU A 359 10.39 -13.94 -7.89
N TRP A 360 9.75 -14.19 -9.05
CA TRP A 360 10.34 -15.01 -10.11
C TRP A 360 11.66 -14.43 -10.63
N ALA A 361 11.66 -13.15 -10.96
CA ALA A 361 12.80 -12.42 -11.51
C ALA A 361 12.94 -11.06 -10.81
N PRO A 362 13.54 -11.01 -9.60
CA PRO A 362 13.73 -9.74 -8.90
C PRO A 362 14.69 -8.82 -9.65
N ILE A 363 14.49 -7.51 -9.50
CA ILE A 363 15.38 -6.50 -10.04
C ILE A 363 16.77 -6.64 -9.38
N ALA A 364 17.83 -6.56 -10.17
CA ALA A 364 19.19 -6.60 -9.66
C ALA A 364 19.44 -5.52 -8.60
N GLU A 365 20.25 -5.83 -7.60
CA GLU A 365 20.65 -4.85 -6.60
C GLU A 365 21.52 -3.77 -7.26
N THR A 366 21.11 -2.51 -7.10
CA THR A 366 21.99 -1.38 -7.41
C THR A 366 23.02 -1.24 -6.28
N GLN A 367 24.28 -1.00 -6.60
CA GLN A 367 25.24 -0.57 -5.57
C GLN A 367 24.82 0.84 -5.09
N PRO A 368 24.86 1.10 -3.77
CA PRO A 368 24.68 2.45 -3.25
C PRO A 368 25.77 3.40 -3.74
#